data_57d0616b79bb8fc4cd3a4c58599fd469
#
_entry.id   57d0616b79bb8fc4cd3a4c58599fd469
#
_cell.length_a   1.000
_cell.length_b   1.000
_cell.length_c   1.000
_cell.angle_alpha   90.00
_cell.angle_beta   90.00
_cell.angle_gamma   90.00
#
_symmetry.space_group_name_H-M   'P 1'
#
loop_
_entity.id
_entity.type
_entity.pdbx_description
1 polymer ?
#
loop_
_entity_poly.entity_id
_entity_poly.type
_entity_poly.pdbx_seq_one_letter_code
_entity_poly.pdbx_strand_id
1 'polypeptide(L)'
;MDIRELRYFAAVYRERNLTAAARACFVSQPSISTAITHLEAELGTALFIRHKKGVAPTASAEQFHTIARRIIDEADAARSLFKKPNTKTTVTLGLMRTLDVPRTIALLKPLTARSDIALRLVGSDERADARIIAKTMLRDDEHFVALWSERYVAALPPSHPLTLKEKLRAADLADVPLIDRCHCEQSAFFGRNAQRRQTAAIAQSEDWAMALVAAGVGIAIVPEGVAKGNPDVAIREIEVKVKREVGLAYRASAPLADALKDFVGKLQKQRRMPEPTGQRPGARKRLSPSRRPRGRKAAGS
;
A
#
# COMPACT_ATOMS: atom_id res chain seq x y z
N MET A 1 -40.63 -2.45 0.15
CA MET A 1 -39.16 -2.30 0.11
C MET A 1 -38.64 -1.97 1.51
N ASP A 2 -37.77 -2.79 2.09
CA ASP A 2 -37.14 -2.54 3.40
C ASP A 2 -35.60 -2.51 3.29
N ILE A 3 -34.93 -2.02 4.32
CA ILE A 3 -33.46 -1.89 4.33
C ILE A 3 -32.76 -3.25 4.25
N ARG A 4 -33.40 -4.32 4.72
CA ARG A 4 -32.86 -5.67 4.67
C ARG A 4 -32.89 -6.18 3.23
N GLU A 5 -33.96 -5.93 2.49
CA GLU A 5 -34.06 -6.24 1.06
C GLU A 5 -33.01 -5.50 0.24
N LEU A 6 -32.77 -4.20 0.55
CA LEU A 6 -31.70 -3.41 -0.09
C LEU A 6 -30.31 -4.00 0.19
N ARG A 7 -30.06 -4.47 1.42
CA ARG A 7 -28.79 -5.12 1.78
C ARG A 7 -28.62 -6.45 1.02
N TYR A 8 -29.68 -7.23 0.89
CA TYR A 8 -29.66 -8.48 0.12
C TYR A 8 -29.40 -8.20 -1.36
N PHE A 9 -30.07 -7.20 -1.91
CA PHE A 9 -29.83 -6.75 -3.29
C PHE A 9 -28.37 -6.34 -3.49
N ALA A 10 -27.80 -5.51 -2.63
CA ALA A 10 -26.40 -5.07 -2.70
C ALA A 10 -25.41 -6.26 -2.59
N ALA A 11 -25.72 -7.25 -1.76
CA ALA A 11 -24.94 -8.47 -1.65
C ALA A 11 -24.99 -9.31 -2.94
N VAL A 12 -26.18 -9.52 -3.51
CA VAL A 12 -26.36 -10.27 -4.79
C VAL A 12 -25.67 -9.53 -5.94
N TYR A 13 -25.77 -8.21 -5.97
CA TYR A 13 -25.10 -7.37 -6.96
C TYR A 13 -23.58 -7.53 -6.92
N ARG A 14 -22.98 -7.56 -5.73
CA ARG A 14 -21.54 -7.72 -5.52
C ARG A 14 -21.06 -9.15 -5.83
N GLU A 15 -21.75 -10.15 -5.29
CA GLU A 15 -21.32 -11.57 -5.36
C GLU A 15 -21.65 -12.23 -6.70
N ARG A 16 -22.56 -11.66 -7.49
CA ARG A 16 -23.08 -12.24 -8.76
C ARG A 16 -23.58 -13.68 -8.60
N ASN A 17 -23.90 -14.08 -7.37
CA ASN A 17 -24.31 -15.42 -7.01
C ASN A 17 -25.18 -15.40 -5.76
N LEU A 18 -26.41 -15.95 -5.84
CA LEU A 18 -27.38 -15.95 -4.74
C LEU A 18 -26.89 -16.75 -3.52
N THR A 19 -26.21 -17.86 -3.73
CA THR A 19 -25.68 -18.69 -2.62
C THR A 19 -24.54 -18.00 -1.91
N ALA A 20 -23.63 -17.36 -2.65
CA ALA A 20 -22.53 -16.57 -2.07
C ALA A 20 -23.08 -15.36 -1.30
N ALA A 21 -24.07 -14.65 -1.86
CA ALA A 21 -24.74 -13.53 -1.21
C ALA A 21 -25.46 -13.97 0.08
N ALA A 22 -26.10 -15.14 0.08
CA ALA A 22 -26.76 -15.69 1.26
C ALA A 22 -25.77 -15.97 2.40
N ARG A 23 -24.62 -16.56 2.07
CA ARG A 23 -23.52 -16.76 3.04
C ARG A 23 -23.00 -15.43 3.59
N ALA A 24 -22.77 -14.44 2.72
CA ALA A 24 -22.30 -13.11 3.13
C ALA A 24 -23.30 -12.37 4.04
N CYS A 25 -24.60 -12.64 3.88
CA CYS A 25 -25.68 -12.06 4.70
C CYS A 25 -26.08 -12.93 5.90
N PHE A 26 -25.47 -14.10 6.10
CA PHE A 26 -25.81 -15.08 7.16
C PHE A 26 -27.27 -15.53 7.14
N VAL A 27 -27.81 -15.78 5.96
CA VAL A 27 -29.20 -16.25 5.74
C VAL A 27 -29.25 -17.40 4.75
N SER A 28 -30.44 -18.02 4.61
CA SER A 28 -30.65 -19.06 3.62
C SER A 28 -30.77 -18.48 2.20
N GLN A 29 -30.35 -19.24 1.19
CA GLN A 29 -30.46 -18.81 -0.21
C GLN A 29 -31.95 -18.60 -0.63
N PRO A 30 -32.94 -19.40 -0.21
CA PRO A 30 -34.36 -19.10 -0.47
C PRO A 30 -34.75 -17.71 0.08
N SER A 31 -34.30 -17.32 1.28
CA SER A 31 -34.63 -16.01 1.87
C SER A 31 -34.18 -14.87 0.98
N ILE A 32 -32.93 -14.92 0.46
CA ILE A 32 -32.44 -13.91 -0.49
C ILE A 32 -33.21 -13.93 -1.78
N SER A 33 -33.48 -15.14 -2.35
CA SER A 33 -34.23 -15.26 -3.60
C SER A 33 -35.63 -14.65 -3.49
N THR A 34 -36.34 -14.92 -2.40
CA THR A 34 -37.67 -14.35 -2.13
C THR A 34 -37.60 -12.83 -1.98
N ALA A 35 -36.63 -12.31 -1.23
CA ALA A 35 -36.45 -10.86 -1.02
C ALA A 35 -36.16 -10.14 -2.36
N ILE A 36 -35.32 -10.72 -3.23
CA ILE A 36 -35.05 -10.15 -4.54
C ILE A 36 -36.31 -10.16 -5.41
N THR A 37 -37.07 -11.28 -5.45
CA THR A 37 -38.32 -11.37 -6.22
C THR A 37 -39.36 -10.37 -5.73
N HIS A 38 -39.48 -10.18 -4.42
CA HIS A 38 -40.34 -9.15 -3.81
C HIS A 38 -39.94 -7.72 -4.22
N LEU A 39 -38.64 -7.44 -4.15
CA LEU A 39 -38.10 -6.13 -4.55
C LEU A 39 -38.30 -5.86 -6.06
N GLU A 40 -38.10 -6.86 -6.94
CA GLU A 40 -38.36 -6.75 -8.37
C GLU A 40 -39.83 -6.51 -8.66
N ALA A 41 -40.76 -7.22 -7.95
CA ALA A 41 -42.17 -7.01 -8.07
C ALA A 41 -42.62 -5.59 -7.63
N GLU A 42 -42.08 -5.07 -6.54
CA GLU A 42 -42.40 -3.74 -6.05
C GLU A 42 -41.88 -2.64 -6.99
N LEU A 43 -40.67 -2.81 -7.57
CA LEU A 43 -40.10 -1.91 -8.54
C LEU A 43 -40.65 -2.03 -9.95
N GLY A 44 -41.42 -3.08 -10.22
CA GLY A 44 -42.01 -3.37 -11.53
C GLY A 44 -40.97 -3.70 -12.61
N THR A 45 -39.75 -4.09 -12.22
CA THR A 45 -38.66 -4.39 -13.16
C THR A 45 -37.73 -5.46 -12.64
N ALA A 46 -37.21 -6.31 -13.54
CA ALA A 46 -36.22 -7.31 -13.19
C ALA A 46 -34.85 -6.60 -12.88
N LEU A 47 -34.26 -6.96 -11.76
CA LEU A 47 -32.94 -6.48 -11.36
C LEU A 47 -31.83 -7.46 -11.76
N PHE A 48 -32.14 -8.76 -11.84
CA PHE A 48 -31.19 -9.80 -12.18
C PHE A 48 -31.67 -10.76 -13.24
N ILE A 49 -30.75 -11.13 -14.14
CA ILE A 49 -30.95 -12.21 -15.11
C ILE A 49 -30.22 -13.44 -14.54
N ARG A 50 -31.00 -14.54 -14.38
CA ARG A 50 -30.45 -15.81 -13.88
C ARG A 50 -29.85 -16.62 -15.02
N HIS A 51 -28.69 -17.21 -14.81
CA HIS A 51 -28.03 -18.11 -15.76
C HIS A 51 -27.32 -19.26 -15.02
N LYS A 52 -26.85 -20.27 -15.78
CA LYS A 52 -26.23 -21.48 -15.18
C LYS A 52 -25.07 -21.24 -14.24
N LYS A 53 -24.35 -20.09 -14.38
CA LYS A 53 -23.16 -19.75 -13.58
C LYS A 53 -23.44 -18.73 -12.47
N GLY A 54 -24.68 -18.28 -12.29
CA GLY A 54 -25.05 -17.28 -11.29
C GLY A 54 -26.09 -16.29 -11.75
N VAL A 55 -25.94 -15.02 -11.40
CA VAL A 55 -26.85 -13.93 -11.80
C VAL A 55 -26.07 -12.76 -12.38
N ALA A 56 -26.62 -12.13 -13.40
CA ALA A 56 -26.10 -10.89 -13.98
C ALA A 56 -27.06 -9.73 -13.67
N PRO A 57 -26.58 -8.55 -13.29
CA PRO A 57 -27.45 -7.40 -13.10
C PRO A 57 -27.97 -6.88 -14.43
N THR A 58 -29.18 -6.32 -14.41
CA THR A 58 -29.76 -5.56 -15.52
C THR A 58 -29.33 -4.11 -15.49
N ALA A 59 -29.61 -3.33 -16.53
CA ALA A 59 -29.40 -1.88 -16.54
C ALA A 59 -30.18 -1.19 -15.40
N SER A 60 -31.38 -1.69 -15.07
CA SER A 60 -32.17 -1.20 -13.93
C SER A 60 -31.44 -1.47 -12.60
N ALA A 61 -30.80 -2.62 -12.44
CA ALA A 61 -30.01 -2.92 -11.24
C ALA A 61 -28.79 -2.01 -11.09
N GLU A 62 -28.11 -1.65 -12.20
CA GLU A 62 -26.98 -0.72 -12.17
C GLU A 62 -27.42 0.66 -11.65
N GLN A 63 -28.52 1.18 -12.15
CA GLN A 63 -29.08 2.46 -11.70
C GLN A 63 -29.54 2.38 -10.24
N PHE A 64 -30.27 1.32 -9.90
CA PHE A 64 -30.80 1.14 -8.56
C PHE A 64 -29.72 0.91 -7.49
N HIS A 65 -28.59 0.29 -7.85
CA HIS A 65 -27.50 0.02 -6.94
C HIS A 65 -26.94 1.29 -6.27
N THR A 66 -26.78 2.36 -7.02
CA THR A 66 -26.30 3.66 -6.48
C THR A 66 -27.28 4.23 -5.45
N ILE A 67 -28.57 4.14 -5.72
CA ILE A 67 -29.63 4.61 -4.82
C ILE A 67 -29.72 3.73 -3.58
N ALA A 68 -29.74 2.40 -3.77
CA ALA A 68 -29.81 1.44 -2.67
C ALA A 68 -28.63 1.59 -1.69
N ARG A 69 -27.40 1.77 -2.21
CA ARG A 69 -26.23 2.02 -1.39
C ARG A 69 -26.37 3.29 -0.54
N ARG A 70 -26.82 4.39 -1.14
CA ARG A 70 -27.03 5.65 -0.40
C ARG A 70 -28.05 5.48 0.72
N ILE A 71 -29.19 4.81 0.47
CA ILE A 71 -30.22 4.55 1.48
C ILE A 71 -29.66 3.70 2.63
N ILE A 72 -28.90 2.65 2.33
CA ILE A 72 -28.25 1.79 3.33
C ILE A 72 -27.30 2.62 4.18
N ASP A 73 -26.46 3.44 3.56
CA ASP A 73 -25.44 4.24 4.25
C ASP A 73 -26.10 5.32 5.14
N GLU A 74 -27.18 5.97 4.69
CA GLU A 74 -27.98 6.92 5.49
C GLU A 74 -28.67 6.23 6.68
N ALA A 75 -29.22 5.05 6.48
CA ALA A 75 -29.83 4.28 7.58
C ALA A 75 -28.79 3.81 8.60
N ASP A 76 -27.59 3.46 8.18
CA ASP A 76 -26.49 3.08 9.08
C ASP A 76 -25.95 4.31 9.83
N ALA A 77 -25.88 5.47 9.18
CA ALA A 77 -25.56 6.75 9.82
C ALA A 77 -26.60 7.10 10.89
N ALA A 78 -27.90 7.02 10.57
CA ALA A 78 -28.97 7.27 11.53
C ALA A 78 -28.91 6.32 12.75
N ARG A 79 -28.65 5.03 12.52
CA ARG A 79 -28.44 4.07 13.63
C ARG A 79 -27.22 4.40 14.47
N SER A 80 -26.18 4.95 13.89
CA SER A 80 -24.95 5.33 14.59
C SER A 80 -25.15 6.49 15.55
N LEU A 81 -26.10 7.41 15.26
CA LEU A 81 -26.44 8.55 16.12
C LEU A 81 -26.97 8.10 17.49
N PHE A 82 -27.66 6.95 17.54
CA PHE A 82 -28.29 6.41 18.76
C PHE A 82 -27.52 5.26 19.39
N LYS A 83 -26.46 4.77 18.74
CA LYS A 83 -25.49 3.93 19.44
C LYS A 83 -24.79 4.81 20.45
N LYS A 84 -24.81 4.39 21.76
CA LYS A 84 -23.94 5.01 22.77
C LYS A 84 -22.57 5.20 22.13
N PRO A 85 -21.93 6.38 22.25
CA PRO A 85 -20.62 6.59 21.66
C PRO A 85 -19.74 5.44 22.16
N ASN A 86 -19.43 4.53 21.30
CA ASN A 86 -18.34 3.60 21.51
C ASN A 86 -17.14 4.53 21.60
N THR A 87 -16.73 4.89 22.81
CA THR A 87 -15.63 5.81 23.04
C THR A 87 -14.39 5.12 22.51
N LYS A 88 -14.19 5.28 21.18
CA LYS A 88 -13.00 4.75 20.53
C LYS A 88 -11.80 5.35 21.22
N THR A 89 -10.93 4.51 21.69
CA THR A 89 -9.65 4.96 22.18
C THR A 89 -8.89 5.62 21.03
N THR A 90 -8.63 6.91 21.14
CA THR A 90 -7.83 7.60 20.12
C THR A 90 -6.36 7.24 20.31
N VAL A 91 -5.76 6.65 19.28
CA VAL A 91 -4.34 6.38 19.19
C VAL A 91 -3.72 7.38 18.24
N THR A 92 -2.83 8.23 18.75
CA THR A 92 -2.16 9.26 17.95
C THR A 92 -0.76 8.79 17.57
N LEU A 93 -0.48 8.72 16.25
CA LEU A 93 0.83 8.35 15.72
C LEU A 93 1.47 9.54 15.01
N GLY A 94 2.67 9.90 15.44
CA GLY A 94 3.52 10.88 14.78
C GLY A 94 4.25 10.23 13.59
N LEU A 95 4.15 10.80 12.41
CA LEU A 95 4.79 10.29 11.21
C LEU A 95 5.84 11.25 10.70
N MET A 96 7.05 10.79 10.42
CA MET A 96 8.02 11.62 9.71
C MET A 96 7.54 11.84 8.26
N ARG A 97 7.84 13.02 7.70
CA ARG A 97 7.31 13.45 6.38
C ARG A 97 7.85 12.64 5.20
N THR A 98 8.98 11.96 5.38
CA THR A 98 9.68 11.22 4.32
C THR A 98 9.48 9.71 4.42
N LEU A 99 8.29 9.25 4.83
CA LEU A 99 7.91 7.84 4.86
C LEU A 99 7.40 7.37 3.48
N ASP A 100 7.62 6.09 3.20
CA ASP A 100 6.89 5.35 2.18
C ASP A 100 5.44 5.18 2.67
N VAL A 101 4.53 5.99 2.14
CA VAL A 101 3.13 6.04 2.59
C VAL A 101 2.41 4.71 2.38
N PRO A 102 2.45 4.07 1.19
CA PRO A 102 1.83 2.77 0.96
C PRO A 102 2.29 1.71 1.95
N ARG A 103 3.59 1.62 2.19
CA ARG A 103 4.19 0.67 3.14
C ARG A 103 3.75 0.95 4.57
N THR A 104 3.73 2.21 4.96
CA THR A 104 3.31 2.64 6.30
C THR A 104 1.83 2.30 6.55
N ILE A 105 0.95 2.59 5.59
CA ILE A 105 -0.48 2.25 5.71
C ILE A 105 -0.70 0.73 5.75
N ALA A 106 0.03 -0.04 4.94
CA ALA A 106 -0.03 -1.50 5.00
C ALA A 106 0.37 -2.04 6.38
N LEU A 107 1.39 -1.45 7.02
CA LEU A 107 1.79 -1.79 8.38
C LEU A 107 0.70 -1.47 9.41
N LEU A 108 -0.01 -0.34 9.25
CA LEU A 108 -1.03 0.13 10.20
C LEU A 108 -2.38 -0.58 10.04
N LYS A 109 -2.59 -1.40 9.01
CA LYS A 109 -3.84 -2.16 8.80
C LYS A 109 -4.38 -2.87 10.05
N PRO A 110 -3.56 -3.54 10.90
CA PRO A 110 -4.06 -4.19 12.10
C PRO A 110 -4.67 -3.23 13.13
N LEU A 111 -4.22 -1.97 13.17
CA LEU A 111 -4.80 -0.92 14.02
C LEU A 111 -6.08 -0.35 13.42
N THR A 112 -6.09 -0.07 12.11
CA THR A 112 -7.25 0.50 11.43
C THR A 112 -8.41 -0.48 11.28
N ALA A 113 -8.16 -1.78 11.35
CA ALA A 113 -9.20 -2.81 11.32
C ALA A 113 -9.96 -2.95 12.66
N ARG A 114 -9.49 -2.34 13.73
CA ARG A 114 -10.12 -2.38 15.06
C ARG A 114 -11.26 -1.35 15.13
N SER A 115 -12.46 -1.80 15.48
CA SER A 115 -13.65 -0.93 15.62
C SER A 115 -13.62 -0.05 16.87
N ASP A 116 -12.82 -0.42 17.88
CA ASP A 116 -12.67 0.26 19.16
C ASP A 116 -11.56 1.34 19.16
N ILE A 117 -10.84 1.51 18.03
CA ILE A 117 -9.76 2.48 17.89
C ILE A 117 -10.13 3.57 16.86
N ALA A 118 -9.81 4.81 17.18
CA ALA A 118 -9.70 5.92 16.24
C ALA A 118 -8.21 6.24 16.07
N LEU A 119 -7.69 6.08 14.86
CA LEU A 119 -6.30 6.42 14.56
C LEU A 119 -6.20 7.88 14.13
N ARG A 120 -5.34 8.65 14.82
CA ARG A 120 -5.01 10.04 14.47
C ARG A 120 -3.54 10.07 14.00
N LEU A 121 -3.30 10.55 12.80
CA LEU A 121 -1.96 10.73 12.23
C LEU A 121 -1.58 12.21 12.30
N VAL A 122 -0.39 12.49 12.83
CA VAL A 122 0.15 13.84 13.02
C VAL A 122 1.62 13.90 12.57
N GLY A 123 2.22 15.07 12.52
CA GLY A 123 3.66 15.19 12.28
C GLY A 123 4.49 14.56 13.40
N SER A 124 5.69 14.07 13.08
CA SER A 124 6.57 13.42 14.07
C SER A 124 7.10 14.38 15.16
N ASP A 125 6.95 15.66 14.97
CA ASP A 125 7.28 16.75 15.91
C ASP A 125 6.12 17.10 16.85
N GLU A 126 4.90 16.67 16.53
CA GLU A 126 3.73 16.87 17.36
C GLU A 126 3.63 15.85 18.50
N ARG A 127 2.75 16.15 19.47
CA ARG A 127 2.50 15.23 20.59
C ARG A 127 1.76 13.99 20.09
N ALA A 128 2.35 12.83 20.33
CA ALA A 128 1.81 11.53 19.91
C ALA A 128 2.08 10.45 20.95
N ASP A 129 1.32 9.37 20.91
CA ASP A 129 1.51 8.19 21.77
C ASP A 129 2.73 7.36 21.33
N ALA A 130 2.99 7.33 20.01
CA ALA A 130 4.18 6.76 19.41
C ALA A 130 4.49 7.47 18.09
N ARG A 131 5.72 7.32 17.57
CA ARG A 131 6.16 7.94 16.34
C ARG A 131 6.75 6.90 15.40
N ILE A 132 6.49 7.00 14.09
CA ILE A 132 7.19 6.23 13.06
C ILE A 132 8.23 7.14 12.43
N ILE A 133 9.49 6.86 12.71
CA ILE A 133 10.63 7.73 12.41
C ILE A 133 11.84 6.94 11.94
N ALA A 134 12.81 7.63 11.33
CA ALA A 134 14.15 7.09 11.15
C ALA A 134 14.87 7.01 12.50
N LYS A 135 15.72 6.02 12.69
CA LYS A 135 16.49 5.82 13.93
C LYS A 135 17.35 7.03 14.32
N THR A 136 17.78 7.79 13.32
CA THR A 136 18.53 9.06 13.53
C THR A 136 17.72 10.18 14.19
N MET A 137 16.38 10.03 14.22
CA MET A 137 15.45 10.97 14.86
C MET A 137 14.99 10.52 16.25
N LEU A 138 15.56 9.43 16.77
CA LEU A 138 15.24 8.89 18.09
C LEU A 138 15.69 9.87 19.18
N ARG A 139 14.88 10.05 20.20
CA ARG A 139 15.19 10.85 21.40
C ARG A 139 15.72 9.93 22.50
N ASP A 140 16.47 10.51 23.43
CA ASP A 140 17.10 9.75 24.52
C ASP A 140 16.10 9.07 25.46
N ASP A 141 14.89 9.63 25.59
CA ASP A 141 13.81 9.11 26.43
C ASP A 141 12.88 8.10 25.71
N GLU A 142 13.20 7.70 24.50
CA GLU A 142 12.36 6.83 23.67
C GLU A 142 12.95 5.43 23.47
N HIS A 143 12.07 4.43 23.51
CA HIS A 143 12.35 3.10 23.01
C HIS A 143 12.13 3.04 21.50
N PHE A 144 12.95 2.25 20.79
CA PHE A 144 12.89 2.08 19.37
C PHE A 144 12.64 0.62 18.99
N VAL A 145 11.55 0.37 18.27
CA VAL A 145 11.24 -0.93 17.67
C VAL A 145 11.42 -0.80 16.16
N ALA A 146 12.52 -1.36 15.63
CA ALA A 146 12.78 -1.28 14.21
C ALA A 146 11.69 -2.03 13.42
N LEU A 147 11.20 -1.41 12.35
CA LEU A 147 10.15 -1.92 11.47
C LEU A 147 10.74 -2.45 10.18
N TRP A 148 11.53 -1.63 9.48
CA TRP A 148 12.24 -2.02 8.25
C TRP A 148 13.53 -1.22 8.07
N SER A 149 14.39 -1.73 7.20
CA SER A 149 15.51 -0.97 6.64
C SER A 149 15.24 -0.70 5.17
N GLU A 150 15.66 0.45 4.68
CA GLU A 150 15.53 0.84 3.28
C GLU A 150 16.82 1.45 2.76
N ARG A 151 17.10 1.21 1.48
CA ARG A 151 18.21 1.81 0.76
C ARG A 151 17.72 2.99 -0.08
N TYR A 152 18.62 3.89 -0.41
CA TYR A 152 18.35 5.03 -1.27
C TYR A 152 18.79 4.75 -2.70
N VAL A 153 18.06 5.35 -3.64
CA VAL A 153 18.31 5.30 -5.08
C VAL A 153 18.14 6.71 -5.66
N ALA A 154 18.65 6.93 -6.85
CA ALA A 154 18.33 8.12 -7.62
C ALA A 154 17.07 7.88 -8.46
N ALA A 155 16.09 8.77 -8.33
CA ALA A 155 14.91 8.86 -9.18
C ALA A 155 15.12 9.98 -10.19
N LEU A 156 14.94 9.68 -11.49
CA LEU A 156 15.22 10.57 -12.61
C LEU A 156 14.01 10.63 -13.55
N PRO A 157 13.82 11.74 -14.28
CA PRO A 157 12.92 11.74 -15.43
C PRO A 157 13.33 10.65 -16.42
N PRO A 158 12.41 9.91 -17.06
CA PRO A 158 12.75 8.80 -17.96
C PRO A 158 13.63 9.21 -19.15
N SER A 159 13.50 10.45 -19.62
CA SER A 159 14.28 11.01 -20.72
C SER A 159 15.67 11.58 -20.31
N HIS A 160 16.00 11.55 -19.02
CA HIS A 160 17.24 12.16 -18.53
C HIS A 160 18.49 11.37 -19.00
N PRO A 161 19.57 12.05 -19.52
CA PRO A 161 20.77 11.35 -20.04
C PRO A 161 21.43 10.38 -19.04
N LEU A 162 21.38 10.67 -17.76
CA LEU A 162 21.93 9.80 -16.71
C LEU A 162 21.20 8.46 -16.59
N THR A 163 20.07 8.28 -17.24
CA THR A 163 19.39 6.98 -17.31
C THR A 163 20.19 5.93 -18.10
N LEU A 164 21.16 6.34 -18.89
CA LEU A 164 22.09 5.44 -19.59
C LEU A 164 23.16 4.82 -18.67
N LYS A 165 23.37 5.39 -17.48
CA LYS A 165 24.30 4.82 -16.48
C LYS A 165 23.57 3.85 -15.58
N GLU A 166 24.16 2.71 -15.29
CA GLU A 166 23.60 1.75 -14.32
C GLU A 166 23.68 2.26 -12.88
N LYS A 167 24.76 3.01 -12.57
CA LYS A 167 25.05 3.50 -11.24
C LYS A 167 25.57 4.95 -11.29
N LEU A 168 25.11 5.76 -10.33
CA LEU A 168 25.45 7.17 -10.25
C LEU A 168 26.39 7.47 -9.08
N ARG A 169 27.37 8.32 -9.33
CA ARG A 169 28.27 8.88 -8.34
C ARG A 169 27.80 10.28 -7.95
N ALA A 170 28.24 10.77 -6.80
CA ALA A 170 27.95 12.14 -6.39
C ALA A 170 28.46 13.19 -7.42
N ALA A 171 29.58 12.89 -8.10
CA ALA A 171 30.11 13.73 -9.16
C ALA A 171 29.21 13.82 -10.40
N ASP A 172 28.47 12.76 -10.71
CA ASP A 172 27.53 12.77 -11.85
C ASP A 172 26.33 13.70 -11.64
N LEU A 173 26.07 14.08 -10.39
CA LEU A 173 24.96 14.94 -9.97
C LEU A 173 25.40 16.35 -9.58
N ALA A 174 26.69 16.72 -9.74
CA ALA A 174 27.22 17.99 -9.26
C ALA A 174 26.56 19.19 -9.97
N ASP A 175 26.34 19.08 -11.27
CA ASP A 175 25.79 20.16 -12.12
C ASP A 175 24.36 19.88 -12.59
N VAL A 176 23.67 18.92 -11.93
CA VAL A 176 22.31 18.54 -12.29
C VAL A 176 21.32 19.16 -11.30
N PRO A 177 20.17 19.70 -11.78
CA PRO A 177 19.13 20.20 -10.89
C PRO A 177 18.62 19.10 -9.96
N LEU A 178 18.70 19.33 -8.65
CA LEU A 178 18.30 18.38 -7.62
C LEU A 178 17.05 18.86 -6.88
N ILE A 179 16.22 17.90 -6.50
CA ILE A 179 15.10 18.12 -5.60
C ILE A 179 15.54 17.74 -4.21
N ASP A 180 15.73 18.76 -3.37
CA ASP A 180 16.05 18.57 -1.96
C ASP A 180 14.79 18.18 -1.18
N ARG A 181 14.98 17.43 -0.09
CA ARG A 181 13.91 16.97 0.79
C ARG A 181 14.22 17.31 2.23
N CYS A 182 13.18 17.66 2.99
CA CYS A 182 13.32 17.91 4.42
C CYS A 182 13.72 16.61 5.14
N HIS A 183 14.67 16.70 6.07
CA HIS A 183 15.10 15.59 6.94
C HIS A 183 15.45 14.31 6.19
N CYS A 184 16.32 14.39 5.21
CA CYS A 184 16.76 13.22 4.46
C CYS A 184 18.25 12.95 4.62
N GLU A 185 18.62 11.69 4.44
CA GLU A 185 20.02 11.24 4.47
C GLU A 185 20.79 11.57 3.19
N GLN A 186 20.26 12.45 2.36
CA GLN A 186 20.87 12.87 1.08
C GLN A 186 22.26 13.49 1.28
N SER A 187 22.47 14.19 2.39
CA SER A 187 23.77 14.74 2.75
C SER A 187 24.86 13.67 2.90
N ALA A 188 24.50 12.48 3.35
CA ALA A 188 25.43 11.35 3.45
C ALA A 188 25.91 10.86 2.09
N PHE A 189 25.08 10.97 1.03
CA PHE A 189 25.47 10.64 -0.33
C PHE A 189 26.44 11.64 -0.92
N PHE A 190 26.19 12.93 -0.74
CA PHE A 190 27.03 13.99 -1.32
C PHE A 190 28.31 14.26 -0.54
N GLY A 191 28.35 13.97 0.76
CA GLY A 191 29.52 14.19 1.60
C GLY A 191 30.07 15.63 1.48
N ARG A 192 31.36 15.75 1.18
CA ARG A 192 32.03 17.07 1.01
C ARG A 192 31.53 17.88 -0.19
N ASN A 193 30.87 17.23 -1.16
CA ASN A 193 30.33 17.88 -2.36
C ASN A 193 28.93 18.48 -2.13
N ALA A 194 28.41 18.43 -0.90
CA ALA A 194 27.07 18.92 -0.59
C ALA A 194 26.85 20.41 -0.94
N GLN A 195 27.91 21.22 -0.90
CA GLN A 195 27.86 22.67 -1.17
C GLN A 195 27.79 23.05 -2.67
N ARG A 196 28.08 22.10 -3.57
CA ARG A 196 28.08 22.35 -5.04
C ARG A 196 26.79 21.93 -5.73
N ARG A 197 25.76 21.63 -4.98
CA ARG A 197 24.48 21.16 -5.54
C ARG A 197 23.65 22.33 -6.07
N GLN A 198 23.04 22.12 -7.24
CA GLN A 198 22.01 23.02 -7.75
C GLN A 198 20.64 22.54 -7.26
N THR A 199 20.09 23.20 -6.25
CA THR A 199 18.72 22.89 -5.78
C THR A 199 17.71 23.53 -6.70
N ALA A 200 16.96 22.71 -7.44
CA ALA A 200 15.86 23.15 -8.30
C ALA A 200 14.55 23.34 -7.52
N ALA A 201 14.31 22.50 -6.52
CA ALA A 201 13.12 22.57 -5.68
C ALA A 201 13.41 21.95 -4.30
N ILE A 202 12.60 22.33 -3.31
CA ILE A 202 12.58 21.71 -1.97
C ILE A 202 11.22 21.08 -1.75
N ALA A 203 11.17 19.76 -1.61
CA ALA A 203 9.97 18.99 -1.38
C ALA A 203 9.82 18.64 0.12
N GLN A 204 8.62 18.78 0.64
CA GLN A 204 8.33 18.47 2.06
C GLN A 204 7.98 16.99 2.29
N SER A 205 7.66 16.24 1.24
CA SER A 205 7.38 14.81 1.31
C SER A 205 7.94 14.06 0.11
N GLU A 206 8.00 12.73 0.22
CA GLU A 206 8.42 11.88 -0.89
C GLU A 206 7.48 11.98 -2.10
N ASP A 207 6.17 12.09 -1.87
CA ASP A 207 5.18 12.19 -2.96
C ASP A 207 5.39 13.46 -3.79
N TRP A 208 5.65 14.61 -3.13
CA TRP A 208 6.00 15.85 -3.83
C TRP A 208 7.32 15.73 -4.58
N ALA A 209 8.33 15.09 -3.98
CA ALA A 209 9.61 14.88 -4.66
C ALA A 209 9.44 14.05 -5.93
N MET A 210 8.67 12.96 -5.85
CA MET A 210 8.41 12.07 -6.99
C MET A 210 7.63 12.77 -8.10
N ALA A 211 6.61 13.57 -7.74
CA ALA A 211 5.84 14.36 -8.71
C ALA A 211 6.74 15.38 -9.46
N LEU A 212 7.65 16.05 -8.74
CA LEU A 212 8.60 16.98 -9.35
C LEU A 212 9.61 16.28 -10.26
N VAL A 213 10.08 15.06 -9.90
CA VAL A 213 10.93 14.24 -10.77
C VAL A 213 10.17 13.86 -12.05
N ALA A 214 8.94 13.35 -11.91
CA ALA A 214 8.12 12.97 -13.08
C ALA A 214 7.83 14.17 -14.01
N ALA A 215 7.68 15.37 -13.44
CA ALA A 215 7.53 16.62 -14.20
C ALA A 215 8.84 17.14 -14.84
N GLY A 216 9.98 16.46 -14.62
CA GLY A 216 11.26 16.85 -15.23
C GLY A 216 11.98 18.02 -14.54
N VAL A 217 11.56 18.41 -13.32
CA VAL A 217 12.15 19.55 -12.58
C VAL A 217 13.59 19.24 -12.14
N GLY A 218 13.89 17.96 -11.84
CA GLY A 218 15.23 17.56 -11.40
C GLY A 218 15.29 16.09 -10.96
N ILE A 219 16.39 15.72 -10.34
CA ILE A 219 16.66 14.38 -9.81
C ILE A 219 16.48 14.40 -8.28
N ALA A 220 15.91 13.32 -7.72
CA ALA A 220 15.82 13.14 -6.27
C ALA A 220 16.55 11.87 -5.81
N ILE A 221 17.20 11.94 -4.65
CA ILE A 221 17.72 10.76 -3.95
C ILE A 221 16.66 10.31 -2.94
N VAL A 222 15.98 9.22 -3.19
CA VAL A 222 14.78 8.77 -2.46
C VAL A 222 14.90 7.33 -1.97
N PRO A 223 14.13 6.91 -0.98
CA PRO A 223 14.01 5.49 -0.64
C PRO A 223 13.54 4.66 -1.85
N GLU A 224 14.14 3.50 -2.04
CA GLU A 224 13.86 2.65 -3.20
C GLU A 224 12.37 2.26 -3.32
N GLY A 225 11.71 1.99 -2.19
CA GLY A 225 10.28 1.63 -2.16
C GLY A 225 9.39 2.72 -2.74
N VAL A 226 9.71 3.99 -2.44
CA VAL A 226 9.01 5.17 -2.96
C VAL A 226 9.19 5.27 -4.48
N ALA A 227 10.42 5.14 -4.97
CA ALA A 227 10.72 5.24 -6.39
C ALA A 227 10.05 4.11 -7.19
N LYS A 228 10.10 2.87 -6.70
CA LYS A 228 9.48 1.70 -7.35
C LYS A 228 7.96 1.80 -7.47
N GLY A 229 7.32 2.55 -6.61
CA GLY A 229 5.88 2.79 -6.64
C GLY A 229 5.43 3.78 -7.73
N ASN A 230 6.36 4.46 -8.41
CA ASN A 230 6.03 5.45 -9.42
C ASN A 230 6.52 5.02 -10.82
N PRO A 231 5.62 4.72 -11.78
CA PRO A 231 5.98 4.28 -13.12
C PRO A 231 6.57 5.40 -14.00
N ASP A 232 6.35 6.67 -13.64
CA ASP A 232 6.74 7.83 -14.43
C ASP A 232 8.17 8.30 -14.14
N VAL A 233 8.97 7.50 -13.42
CA VAL A 233 10.36 7.81 -13.12
C VAL A 233 11.28 6.65 -13.43
N ALA A 234 12.51 6.96 -13.85
CA ALA A 234 13.59 6.00 -13.98
C ALA A 234 14.37 5.89 -12.66
N ILE A 235 14.80 4.68 -12.30
CA ILE A 235 15.55 4.42 -11.08
C ILE A 235 16.97 4.02 -11.42
N ARG A 236 17.95 4.59 -10.69
CA ARG A 236 19.36 4.21 -10.79
C ARG A 236 19.96 4.00 -9.41
N GLU A 237 20.84 3.02 -9.31
CA GLU A 237 21.61 2.81 -8.09
C GLU A 237 22.56 3.98 -7.85
N ILE A 238 22.83 4.29 -6.58
CA ILE A 238 23.87 5.24 -6.18
C ILE A 238 25.10 4.49 -5.67
N GLU A 239 26.29 5.01 -5.91
CA GLU A 239 27.55 4.34 -5.55
C GLU A 239 27.69 4.16 -4.05
N VAL A 240 27.36 5.21 -3.28
CA VAL A 240 27.37 5.16 -1.82
C VAL A 240 26.06 4.53 -1.34
N LYS A 241 26.19 3.40 -0.62
CA LYS A 241 25.03 2.69 -0.07
C LYS A 241 24.49 3.42 1.16
N VAL A 242 23.68 4.43 0.92
CA VAL A 242 22.94 5.10 2.00
C VAL A 242 21.77 4.21 2.39
N LYS A 243 21.68 3.94 3.69
CA LYS A 243 20.57 3.16 4.29
C LYS A 243 20.03 3.91 5.49
N ARG A 244 18.73 3.75 5.73
CA ARG A 244 18.13 4.17 7.00
C ARG A 244 17.31 3.02 7.60
N GLU A 245 17.26 3.00 8.92
CA GLU A 245 16.40 2.13 9.68
C GLU A 245 15.18 2.92 10.14
N VAL A 246 13.99 2.49 9.74
CA VAL A 246 12.71 3.08 10.14
C VAL A 246 12.10 2.23 11.25
N GLY A 247 11.59 2.86 12.28
CA GLY A 247 11.02 2.16 13.44
C GLY A 247 9.93 2.94 14.14
N LEU A 248 9.26 2.25 15.05
CA LEU A 248 8.31 2.82 15.99
C LEU A 248 9.06 3.26 17.24
N ALA A 249 9.00 4.54 17.55
CA ALA A 249 9.55 5.13 18.76
C ALA A 249 8.42 5.50 19.73
N TYR A 250 8.61 5.25 21.01
CA TYR A 250 7.65 5.61 22.06
C TYR A 250 8.38 5.87 23.37
N ARG A 251 7.84 6.74 24.22
CA ARG A 251 8.48 7.12 25.47
C ARG A 251 8.57 5.96 26.45
N ALA A 252 9.72 5.76 27.05
CA ALA A 252 9.96 4.73 28.07
C ALA A 252 9.10 4.95 29.33
N SER A 253 8.86 6.22 29.68
CA SER A 253 8.15 6.63 30.92
C SER A 253 6.64 6.67 30.78
N ALA A 254 6.08 6.62 29.56
CA ALA A 254 4.64 6.72 29.34
C ALA A 254 4.03 5.34 29.10
N PRO A 255 2.92 4.99 29.78
CA PRO A 255 2.21 3.75 29.49
C PRO A 255 1.66 3.81 28.07
N LEU A 256 2.09 2.88 27.22
CA LEU A 256 1.47 2.69 25.90
C LEU A 256 0.03 2.26 26.07
N ALA A 257 -0.88 2.82 25.29
CA ALA A 257 -2.24 2.29 25.15
C ALA A 257 -2.20 0.81 24.81
N ASP A 258 -3.10 0.00 25.36
CA ASP A 258 -3.06 -1.46 25.20
C ASP A 258 -3.07 -1.90 23.73
N ALA A 259 -3.79 -1.17 22.90
CA ALA A 259 -3.77 -1.37 21.46
C ALA A 259 -2.39 -1.21 20.81
N LEU A 260 -1.57 -0.27 21.28
CA LEU A 260 -0.20 -0.09 20.81
C LEU A 260 0.73 -1.15 21.41
N LYS A 261 0.52 -1.59 22.67
CA LYS A 261 1.28 -2.72 23.23
C LYS A 261 1.08 -3.99 22.42
N ASP A 262 -0.18 -4.31 22.09
CA ASP A 262 -0.52 -5.46 21.24
C ASP A 262 0.12 -5.36 19.85
N PHE A 263 0.06 -4.16 19.26
CA PHE A 263 0.66 -3.89 17.97
C PHE A 263 2.18 -4.06 17.99
N VAL A 264 2.86 -3.46 18.95
CA VAL A 264 4.31 -3.60 19.17
C VAL A 264 4.68 -5.06 19.41
N GLY A 265 3.93 -5.77 20.24
CA GLY A 265 4.16 -7.20 20.53
C GLY A 265 4.05 -8.07 19.28
N LYS A 266 3.10 -7.80 18.37
CA LYS A 266 2.97 -8.48 17.07
C LYS A 266 4.16 -8.20 16.16
N LEU A 267 4.60 -6.96 16.07
CA LEU A 267 5.76 -6.56 15.27
C LEU A 267 7.04 -7.23 15.75
N GLN A 268 7.25 -7.31 17.06
CA GLN A 268 8.42 -7.98 17.65
C GLN A 268 8.41 -9.50 17.39
N LYS A 269 7.23 -10.14 17.43
CA LYS A 269 7.07 -11.57 17.12
C LYS A 269 7.35 -11.86 15.65
N GLN A 270 6.87 -11.02 14.73
CA GLN A 270 7.13 -11.18 13.29
C GLN A 270 8.63 -11.09 12.94
N ARG A 271 9.37 -10.24 13.64
CA ARG A 271 10.83 -10.14 13.46
C ARG A 271 11.63 -11.33 13.97
N ARG A 272 11.11 -12.08 14.94
CA ARG A 272 11.76 -13.28 15.48
C ARG A 272 11.57 -14.51 14.60
N MET A 273 10.63 -14.48 13.65
CA MET A 273 10.50 -15.53 12.63
C MET A 273 11.50 -15.27 11.51
N PRO A 274 12.38 -16.25 11.14
CA PRO A 274 13.26 -16.11 10.00
C PRO A 274 12.40 -15.89 8.74
N GLU A 275 12.85 -14.99 7.85
CA GLU A 275 12.23 -14.86 6.53
C GLU A 275 12.13 -16.23 5.87
N PRO A 276 10.97 -16.58 5.28
CA PRO A 276 10.87 -17.79 4.49
C PRO A 276 11.92 -17.68 3.38
N THR A 277 12.90 -18.57 3.42
CA THR A 277 13.96 -18.70 2.41
C THR A 277 13.29 -18.75 1.05
N GLY A 278 13.46 -17.67 0.27
CA GLY A 278 12.89 -17.52 -1.05
C GLY A 278 13.26 -18.75 -1.90
N GLN A 279 12.26 -19.44 -2.39
CA GLN A 279 12.41 -20.46 -3.42
C GLN A 279 13.21 -19.84 -4.57
N ARG A 280 14.43 -20.33 -4.76
CA ARG A 280 15.20 -20.07 -5.99
C ARG A 280 14.33 -20.49 -7.16
N PRO A 281 14.13 -19.67 -8.18
CA PRO A 281 13.45 -20.11 -9.40
C PRO A 281 14.23 -21.27 -9.98
N GLY A 282 13.52 -22.39 -10.17
CA GLY A 282 14.09 -23.65 -10.61
C GLY A 282 14.98 -23.51 -11.85
N ALA A 283 16.14 -24.10 -11.78
CA ALA A 283 17.07 -24.25 -12.88
C ALA A 283 16.32 -24.87 -14.08
N ARG A 284 16.16 -24.12 -15.14
CA ARG A 284 15.71 -24.64 -16.44
C ARG A 284 16.64 -25.79 -16.83
N LYS A 285 16.09 -27.01 -16.83
CA LYS A 285 16.75 -28.18 -17.45
C LYS A 285 17.10 -27.82 -18.88
N ARG A 286 18.38 -27.74 -19.18
CA ARG A 286 18.90 -27.69 -20.56
C ARG A 286 18.49 -28.97 -21.26
N LEU A 287 17.60 -28.88 -22.22
CA LEU A 287 17.33 -29.96 -23.18
C LEU A 287 18.59 -30.21 -23.97
N SER A 288 19.13 -31.41 -23.87
CA SER A 288 20.25 -31.91 -24.69
C SER A 288 19.77 -32.01 -26.15
N PRO A 289 20.59 -31.64 -27.13
CA PRO A 289 20.23 -31.78 -28.53
C PRO A 289 20.19 -33.24 -28.94
N SER A 290 19.06 -33.69 -29.49
CA SER A 290 18.85 -35.01 -30.04
C SER A 290 19.85 -35.28 -31.19
N ARG A 291 20.59 -36.39 -31.10
CA ARG A 291 21.44 -36.93 -32.16
C ARG A 291 20.59 -37.24 -33.39
N ARG A 292 20.93 -36.64 -34.54
CA ARG A 292 20.44 -37.04 -35.87
C ARG A 292 20.96 -38.42 -36.21
N PRO A 293 20.18 -39.36 -36.79
CA PRO A 293 20.65 -40.62 -37.30
C PRO A 293 21.44 -40.40 -38.60
N ARG A 294 22.62 -41.08 -38.69
CA ARG A 294 23.46 -41.13 -39.88
C ARG A 294 22.71 -41.89 -40.98
N GLY A 295 22.55 -41.26 -42.13
CA GLY A 295 22.06 -41.89 -43.35
C GLY A 295 23.01 -42.95 -43.86
N ARG A 296 22.48 -44.13 -44.16
CA ARG A 296 23.13 -45.22 -44.89
C ARG A 296 23.43 -44.78 -46.34
N LYS A 297 24.67 -44.88 -46.74
CA LYS A 297 25.07 -44.94 -48.17
C LYS A 297 24.57 -46.26 -48.72
N ALA A 298 23.80 -46.26 -49.79
CA ALA A 298 23.61 -47.36 -50.71
C ALA A 298 24.60 -47.20 -51.84
N ALA A 299 25.42 -48.21 -52.04
CA ALA A 299 26.21 -48.43 -53.24
C ALA A 299 25.37 -49.21 -54.24
N GLY A 300 25.60 -48.98 -55.48
CA GLY A 300 25.12 -49.91 -56.48
C GLY A 300 24.94 -49.27 -57.86
N SER A 301 25.89 -49.53 -58.69
CA SER A 301 25.93 -49.61 -60.17
C SER A 301 25.68 -48.35 -60.98
#